data_696ffe0fbcc06c181f885a6e410ce22a
#
_entry.id   696ffe0fbcc06c181f885a6e410ce22a
#
_cell.length_a   1.000
_cell.length_b   1.000
_cell.length_c   1.000
_cell.angle_alpha   90.00
_cell.angle_beta   90.00
_cell.angle_gamma   90.00
#
_symmetry.space_group_name_H-M   'P 1'
#
loop_
_entity.id
_entity.type
_entity.pdbx_description
1 polymer ?
#
loop_
_entity_poly.entity_id
_entity_poly.type
_entity_poly.pdbx_seq_one_letter_code
_entity_poly.pdbx_strand_id
1 'polypeptide(L)'
;MPEPEGCRMSTFKIEKTGFLDRLFPERHWDELIGEKYKEVLQKISETTQLKDEVAGYIKNNRIRLGFHKQYKSGGGWTLLRNITLSPGDNPLSPYVLSLIVHETFHLKQTLWMRLSMQGELRAWQYQKYTYPEIARTKGNDIGSNGEAYAGTKEFWDELSKLSPDSRDDLEQAQGLMRKVSPGYRSGCLPLFPPGKEFVYFWRQREYAKAFGVLWKLITCK
;
A
#
# COMPACT_ATOMS: atom_id res chain seq x y z
N MET A 1 -29.06 -24.67 -16.15
CA MET A 1 -28.52 -23.56 -15.32
C MET A 1 -27.12 -23.34 -15.82
N PRO A 2 -26.74 -22.18 -16.35
CA PRO A 2 -25.37 -21.90 -16.71
C PRO A 2 -24.54 -21.71 -15.42
N GLU A 3 -23.38 -22.33 -15.40
CA GLU A 3 -22.36 -22.15 -14.32
C GLU A 3 -21.95 -20.66 -14.25
N PRO A 4 -21.69 -20.11 -13.05
CA PRO A 4 -21.20 -18.77 -12.91
C PRO A 4 -19.76 -18.70 -13.48
N GLU A 5 -19.58 -17.82 -14.46
CA GLU A 5 -18.25 -17.52 -15.01
C GLU A 5 -17.31 -17.13 -13.88
N GLY A 6 -16.30 -17.98 -13.67
CA GLY A 6 -15.31 -17.82 -12.62
C GLY A 6 -14.59 -16.49 -12.76
N CYS A 7 -14.62 -15.71 -11.70
CA CYS A 7 -13.81 -14.50 -11.52
C CYS A 7 -12.34 -14.83 -11.79
N ARG A 8 -11.85 -14.49 -12.98
CA ARG A 8 -10.42 -14.61 -13.32
C ARG A 8 -9.68 -13.60 -12.47
N MET A 9 -9.04 -14.08 -11.41
CA MET A 9 -8.00 -13.30 -10.74
C MET A 9 -7.00 -12.82 -11.80
N SER A 10 -6.98 -11.53 -12.05
CA SER A 10 -5.96 -10.93 -12.90
C SER A 10 -4.62 -11.14 -12.24
N THR A 11 -3.82 -12.04 -12.80
CA THR A 11 -2.43 -12.24 -12.38
C THR A 11 -1.68 -10.94 -12.56
N PHE A 12 -1.25 -10.36 -11.46
CA PHE A 12 -0.42 -9.16 -11.43
C PHE A 12 0.89 -9.42 -12.16
N LYS A 13 0.99 -9.02 -13.41
CA LYS A 13 2.26 -8.91 -14.12
C LYS A 13 2.79 -7.49 -13.91
N ILE A 14 3.68 -7.32 -12.95
CA ILE A 14 4.49 -6.12 -12.84
C ILE A 14 5.50 -6.19 -13.99
N GLU A 15 5.35 -5.35 -15.00
CA GLU A 15 6.43 -5.13 -15.97
C GLU A 15 7.62 -4.56 -15.20
N LYS A 16 8.83 -5.07 -15.52
CA LYS A 16 10.07 -4.70 -14.84
C LYS A 16 10.35 -3.20 -15.04
N THR A 17 9.87 -2.38 -14.11
CA THR A 17 10.27 -0.97 -14.04
C THR A 17 11.67 -0.91 -13.48
N GLY A 18 12.58 -0.21 -14.16
CA GLY A 18 13.93 0.01 -13.68
C GLY A 18 13.94 0.76 -12.34
N PHE A 19 14.99 0.58 -11.56
CA PHE A 19 15.18 1.30 -10.28
C PHE A 19 15.03 2.83 -10.45
N LEU A 20 15.53 3.38 -11.53
CA LEU A 20 15.44 4.82 -11.85
C LEU A 20 14.01 5.27 -12.17
N ASP A 21 13.21 4.44 -12.84
CA ASP A 21 11.81 4.77 -13.15
C ASP A 21 10.95 4.87 -11.88
N ARG A 22 11.38 4.22 -10.80
CA ARG A 22 10.74 4.29 -9.48
C ARG A 22 11.18 5.51 -8.66
N LEU A 23 12.43 5.95 -8.86
CA LEU A 23 12.93 7.17 -8.24
C LEU A 23 12.40 8.43 -8.93
N PHE A 24 12.26 8.36 -10.26
CA PHE A 24 11.86 9.47 -11.11
C PHE A 24 10.69 9.07 -12.02
N PRO A 25 9.47 8.89 -11.49
CA PRO A 25 8.31 8.43 -12.25
C PRO A 25 7.81 9.46 -13.30
N GLU A 26 8.40 10.64 -13.36
CA GLU A 26 7.91 11.78 -14.12
C GLU A 26 7.76 11.53 -15.64
N ARG A 27 8.51 10.59 -16.21
CA ARG A 27 8.41 10.23 -17.63
C ARG A 27 7.12 9.50 -18.01
N HIS A 28 6.47 8.83 -17.04
CA HIS A 28 5.30 7.97 -17.25
C HIS A 28 4.14 8.34 -16.36
N TRP A 29 4.16 9.53 -15.79
CA TRP A 29 3.22 9.95 -14.77
C TRP A 29 2.29 11.05 -15.26
N ASP A 30 0.98 10.78 -15.19
CA ASP A 30 -0.07 11.76 -15.46
C ASP A 30 -0.58 12.28 -14.11
N GLU A 31 -0.24 13.52 -13.79
CA GLU A 31 -0.63 14.15 -12.53
C GLU A 31 -2.14 14.39 -12.47
N LEU A 32 -2.73 14.05 -11.34
CA LEU A 32 -4.10 14.40 -11.03
C LEU A 32 -4.16 15.85 -10.58
N ILE A 33 -4.65 16.73 -11.42
CA ILE A 33 -4.69 18.17 -11.19
C ILE A 33 -6.10 18.75 -11.26
N GLY A 34 -6.25 20.01 -10.86
CA GLY A 34 -7.48 20.78 -11.00
C GLY A 34 -8.63 20.23 -10.14
N GLU A 35 -9.81 20.14 -10.76
CA GLU A 35 -11.03 19.73 -10.05
C GLU A 35 -11.00 18.28 -9.56
N LYS A 36 -10.41 17.35 -10.33
CA LYS A 36 -10.30 15.93 -9.91
C LYS A 36 -9.47 15.77 -8.63
N TYR A 37 -8.37 16.51 -8.53
CA TYR A 37 -7.56 16.49 -7.30
C TYR A 37 -8.36 17.02 -6.09
N LYS A 38 -9.08 18.14 -6.29
CA LYS A 38 -9.93 18.71 -5.24
C LYS A 38 -11.05 17.76 -4.83
N GLU A 39 -11.69 17.11 -5.80
CA GLU A 39 -12.77 16.16 -5.56
C GLU A 39 -12.29 14.94 -4.76
N VAL A 40 -11.10 14.39 -5.05
CA VAL A 40 -10.49 13.32 -4.27
C VAL A 40 -10.26 13.74 -2.82
N LEU A 41 -9.66 14.92 -2.61
CA LEU A 41 -9.41 15.43 -1.25
C LEU A 41 -10.72 15.73 -0.52
N GLN A 42 -11.73 16.25 -1.21
CA GLN A 42 -13.05 16.48 -0.65
C GLN A 42 -13.68 15.17 -0.19
N LYS A 43 -13.64 14.13 -1.04
CA LYS A 43 -14.20 12.81 -0.70
C LYS A 43 -13.52 12.17 0.52
N ILE A 44 -12.21 12.29 0.61
CA ILE A 44 -11.48 11.84 1.82
C ILE A 44 -11.89 12.67 3.03
N SER A 45 -12.12 13.98 2.87
CA SER A 45 -12.49 14.90 3.93
C SER A 45 -13.92 14.72 4.44
N GLU A 46 -14.81 14.09 3.68
CA GLU A 46 -16.17 13.72 4.11
C GLU A 46 -16.14 12.73 5.27
N THR A 47 -15.05 12.00 5.42
CA THR A 47 -14.78 11.14 6.56
C THR A 47 -14.12 12.00 7.65
N THR A 48 -14.81 12.22 8.76
CA THR A 48 -14.37 13.15 9.83
C THR A 48 -12.95 12.83 10.31
N GLN A 49 -12.63 11.55 10.51
CA GLN A 49 -11.32 11.12 10.95
C GLN A 49 -10.22 11.39 9.92
N LEU A 50 -10.51 11.24 8.62
CA LEU A 50 -9.52 11.37 7.55
C LEU A 50 -9.31 12.79 7.07
N LYS A 51 -10.19 13.74 7.49
CA LYS A 51 -10.13 15.13 7.06
C LYS A 51 -8.78 15.75 7.33
N ASP A 52 -8.33 15.71 8.57
CA ASP A 52 -7.05 16.32 8.96
C ASP A 52 -5.88 15.34 8.82
N GLU A 53 -6.11 14.07 9.14
CA GLU A 53 -5.06 13.05 9.13
C GLU A 53 -4.56 12.68 7.73
N VAL A 54 -5.41 12.71 6.72
CA VAL A 54 -5.08 12.32 5.35
C VAL A 54 -5.19 13.51 4.40
N ALA A 55 -6.39 14.06 4.21
CA ALA A 55 -6.56 15.15 3.24
C ALA A 55 -5.79 16.41 3.67
N GLY A 56 -5.81 16.77 4.94
CA GLY A 56 -5.02 17.85 5.50
C GLY A 56 -3.52 17.60 5.33
N TYR A 57 -3.05 16.38 5.61
CA TYR A 57 -1.65 16.02 5.42
C TYR A 57 -1.21 16.13 3.95
N ILE A 58 -1.99 15.60 3.02
CA ILE A 58 -1.73 15.68 1.57
C ILE A 58 -1.59 17.14 1.15
N LYS A 59 -2.56 17.99 1.53
CA LYS A 59 -2.58 19.40 1.19
C LYS A 59 -1.39 20.17 1.78
N ASN A 60 -1.15 20.02 3.09
CA ASN A 60 -0.13 20.77 3.82
C ASN A 60 1.29 20.39 3.39
N ASN A 61 1.52 19.15 2.97
CA ASN A 61 2.82 18.67 2.49
C ASN A 61 2.95 18.72 0.97
N ARG A 62 1.97 19.28 0.26
CA ARG A 62 1.95 19.39 -1.21
C ARG A 62 2.19 18.04 -1.89
N ILE A 63 1.58 16.98 -1.36
CA ILE A 63 1.67 15.64 -1.93
C ILE A 63 0.96 15.65 -3.29
N ARG A 64 1.65 15.19 -4.32
CA ARG A 64 1.11 15.05 -5.66
C ARG A 64 0.46 13.67 -5.80
N LEU A 65 -0.71 13.63 -6.43
CA LEU A 65 -1.41 12.40 -6.82
C LEU A 65 -1.33 12.26 -8.32
N GLY A 66 -1.14 11.06 -8.83
CA GLY A 66 -1.11 10.84 -10.27
C GLY A 66 -1.15 9.38 -10.66
N PHE A 67 -1.26 9.12 -11.96
CA PHE A 67 -1.32 7.80 -12.54
C PHE A 67 0.00 7.42 -13.18
N HIS A 68 0.52 6.24 -12.85
CA HIS A 68 1.73 5.73 -13.49
C HIS A 68 1.36 4.77 -14.62
N LYS A 69 1.66 5.14 -15.86
CA LYS A 69 1.23 4.41 -17.08
C LYS A 69 1.58 2.93 -17.13
N GLN A 70 2.60 2.51 -16.39
CA GLN A 70 3.03 1.12 -16.31
C GLN A 70 2.39 0.32 -15.18
N TYR A 71 1.63 0.96 -14.28
CA TYR A 71 0.92 0.24 -13.24
C TYR A 71 -0.35 -0.39 -13.82
N LYS A 72 -0.51 -1.69 -13.64
CA LYS A 72 -1.71 -2.41 -14.08
C LYS A 72 -2.81 -2.42 -13.02
N SER A 73 -2.42 -2.25 -11.76
CA SER A 73 -3.35 -2.13 -10.63
C SER A 73 -2.57 -1.71 -9.37
N GLY A 74 -3.31 -1.22 -8.38
CA GLY A 74 -2.74 -0.81 -7.10
C GLY A 74 -2.18 0.61 -7.10
N GLY A 75 -1.42 0.93 -6.07
CA GLY A 75 -0.80 2.22 -5.85
C GLY A 75 0.61 2.08 -5.28
N GLY A 76 1.23 3.20 -5.06
CA GLY A 76 2.55 3.26 -4.45
C GLY A 76 2.93 4.69 -4.10
N TRP A 77 3.89 4.82 -3.21
CA TRP A 77 4.51 6.11 -2.90
C TRP A 77 5.92 6.20 -3.51
N THR A 78 6.37 7.42 -3.72
CA THR A 78 7.74 7.68 -4.19
C THR A 78 8.58 8.39 -3.12
N LEU A 79 9.90 8.34 -3.27
CA LEU A 79 10.81 9.08 -2.40
C LEU A 79 10.55 10.61 -2.46
N LEU A 80 10.03 11.10 -3.57
CA LEU A 80 9.64 12.50 -3.76
C LEU A 80 8.28 12.85 -3.13
N ARG A 81 7.72 11.97 -2.30
CA ARG A 81 6.43 12.13 -1.64
C ARG A 81 5.23 12.25 -2.59
N ASN A 82 5.28 11.57 -3.72
CA ASN A 82 4.14 11.45 -4.62
C ASN A 82 3.40 10.15 -4.34
N ILE A 83 2.09 10.13 -4.56
CA ILE A 83 1.25 8.93 -4.55
C ILE A 83 0.90 8.61 -5.99
N THR A 84 1.22 7.41 -6.42
CA THR A 84 0.97 6.89 -7.77
C THR A 84 -0.14 5.87 -7.76
N LEU A 85 -1.04 5.95 -8.72
CA LEU A 85 -2.19 5.06 -8.91
C LEU A 85 -2.09 4.39 -10.27
N SER A 86 -2.87 3.34 -10.49
CA SER A 86 -3.03 2.71 -11.79
C SER A 86 -3.92 3.54 -12.72
N PRO A 87 -3.56 3.69 -14.01
CA PRO A 87 -4.34 4.52 -14.96
C PRO A 87 -5.77 4.03 -15.20
N GLY A 88 -6.04 2.73 -15.01
CA GLY A 88 -7.36 2.15 -15.15
C GLY A 88 -8.27 2.37 -13.94
N ASP A 89 -7.75 2.88 -12.85
CA ASP A 89 -8.49 3.03 -11.62
C ASP A 89 -9.31 4.34 -11.60
N ASN A 90 -10.55 4.25 -11.15
CA ASN A 90 -11.34 5.44 -10.85
C ASN A 90 -10.87 6.05 -9.51
N PRO A 91 -10.28 7.27 -9.51
CA PRO A 91 -9.72 7.88 -8.30
C PRO A 91 -10.75 8.15 -7.21
N LEU A 92 -12.04 8.15 -7.54
CA LEU A 92 -13.14 8.36 -6.61
C LEU A 92 -13.77 7.05 -6.13
N SER A 93 -13.31 5.89 -6.59
CA SER A 93 -13.80 4.62 -6.05
C SER A 93 -13.37 4.43 -4.59
N PRO A 94 -14.19 3.79 -3.72
CA PRO A 94 -13.81 3.55 -2.33
C PRO A 94 -12.48 2.82 -2.20
N TYR A 95 -12.21 1.89 -3.11
CA TYR A 95 -10.94 1.17 -3.15
C TYR A 95 -9.74 2.11 -3.37
N VAL A 96 -9.80 2.96 -4.40
CA VAL A 96 -8.68 3.88 -4.71
C VAL A 96 -8.52 4.95 -3.64
N LEU A 97 -9.63 5.46 -3.08
CA LEU A 97 -9.55 6.37 -1.93
C LEU A 97 -8.87 5.71 -0.73
N SER A 98 -9.16 4.42 -0.47
CA SER A 98 -8.50 3.68 0.60
C SER A 98 -7.02 3.40 0.31
N LEU A 99 -6.64 3.20 -0.96
CA LEU A 99 -5.24 3.14 -1.38
C LEU A 99 -4.51 4.47 -1.12
N ILE A 100 -5.12 5.59 -1.45
CA ILE A 100 -4.54 6.92 -1.17
C ILE A 100 -4.32 7.09 0.34
N VAL A 101 -5.26 6.61 1.16
CA VAL A 101 -5.11 6.61 2.63
C VAL A 101 -3.93 5.75 3.06
N HIS A 102 -3.79 4.54 2.52
CA HIS A 102 -2.67 3.63 2.76
C HIS A 102 -1.32 4.27 2.41
N GLU A 103 -1.20 4.80 1.19
CA GLU A 103 0.05 5.42 0.74
C GLU A 103 0.38 6.70 1.52
N THR A 104 -0.64 7.46 1.92
CA THR A 104 -0.47 8.62 2.80
C THR A 104 0.05 8.20 4.18
N PHE A 105 -0.44 7.08 4.70
CA PHE A 105 0.06 6.54 5.96
C PHE A 105 1.56 6.21 5.86
N HIS A 106 2.00 5.61 4.76
CA HIS A 106 3.42 5.43 4.51
C HIS A 106 4.19 6.76 4.50
N LEU A 107 3.66 7.79 3.82
CA LEU A 107 4.33 9.09 3.77
C LEU A 107 4.45 9.78 5.13
N LYS A 108 3.63 9.42 6.11
CA LYS A 108 3.73 9.87 7.51
C LYS A 108 4.78 9.11 8.32
N GLN A 109 5.14 7.90 7.92
CA GLN A 109 6.17 7.10 8.57
C GLN A 109 7.59 7.62 8.23
N THR A 110 8.58 7.24 9.05
CA THR A 110 9.98 7.43 8.67
C THR A 110 10.34 6.58 7.46
N LEU A 111 11.33 6.98 6.67
CA LEU A 111 11.76 6.24 5.49
C LEU A 111 12.06 4.76 5.80
N TRP A 112 12.76 4.50 6.89
CA TRP A 112 13.13 3.14 7.29
C TRP A 112 11.92 2.28 7.68
N MET A 113 10.91 2.90 8.30
CA MET A 113 9.65 2.21 8.60
C MET A 113 8.91 1.82 7.33
N ARG A 114 8.81 2.73 6.34
CA ARG A 114 8.18 2.45 5.03
C ARG A 114 8.82 1.27 4.29
N LEU A 115 10.13 1.04 4.53
CA LEU A 115 10.91 -0.01 3.89
C LEU A 115 10.95 -1.28 4.74
N SER A 116 9.91 -1.55 5.53
CA SER A 116 9.82 -2.74 6.39
C SER A 116 8.42 -3.34 6.37
N MET A 117 8.32 -4.63 6.68
CA MET A 117 7.04 -5.32 6.88
C MET A 117 6.24 -4.73 8.04
N GLN A 118 6.94 -4.24 9.08
CA GLN A 118 6.32 -3.54 10.19
C GLN A 118 5.54 -2.30 9.72
N GLY A 119 6.15 -1.50 8.87
CA GLY A 119 5.50 -0.32 8.30
C GLY A 119 4.35 -0.66 7.38
N GLU A 120 4.53 -1.70 6.58
CA GLU A 120 3.54 -2.22 5.65
C GLU A 120 2.30 -2.76 6.38
N LEU A 121 2.49 -3.61 7.39
CA LEU A 121 1.38 -4.15 8.17
C LEU A 121 0.56 -3.04 8.84
N ARG A 122 1.22 -2.03 9.41
CA ARG A 122 0.53 -0.86 9.99
C ARG A 122 -0.29 -0.09 8.96
N ALA A 123 0.22 0.08 7.74
CA ALA A 123 -0.49 0.78 6.68
C ALA A 123 -1.74 -0.01 6.22
N TRP A 124 -1.64 -1.33 6.09
CA TRP A 124 -2.78 -2.19 5.76
C TRP A 124 -3.83 -2.21 6.86
N GLN A 125 -3.41 -2.29 8.13
CA GLN A 125 -4.33 -2.24 9.26
C GLN A 125 -5.07 -0.89 9.32
N TYR A 126 -4.37 0.21 9.07
CA TYR A 126 -4.97 1.55 9.00
C TYR A 126 -5.96 1.66 7.83
N GLN A 127 -5.60 1.13 6.66
CA GLN A 127 -6.49 1.06 5.50
C GLN A 127 -7.76 0.27 5.83
N LYS A 128 -7.64 -0.92 6.45
CA LYS A 128 -8.79 -1.72 6.87
C LYS A 128 -9.69 -0.94 7.84
N TYR A 129 -9.10 -0.29 8.80
CA TYR A 129 -9.84 0.47 9.82
C TYR A 129 -10.65 1.61 9.21
N THR A 130 -10.12 2.31 8.22
CA THR A 130 -10.74 3.48 7.61
C THR A 130 -11.69 3.17 6.44
N TYR A 131 -11.52 2.01 5.81
CA TYR A 131 -12.31 1.63 4.62
C TYR A 131 -13.84 1.66 4.82
N PRO A 132 -14.40 1.15 5.92
CA PRO A 132 -15.85 1.17 6.13
C PRO A 132 -16.45 2.58 6.10
N GLU A 133 -15.73 3.57 6.59
CA GLU A 133 -16.17 4.96 6.56
C GLU A 133 -16.13 5.54 5.15
N ILE A 134 -15.03 5.27 4.41
CA ILE A 134 -14.89 5.67 3.00
C ILE A 134 -16.02 5.05 2.15
N ALA A 135 -16.34 3.79 2.38
CA ALA A 135 -17.39 3.09 1.63
C ALA A 135 -18.80 3.64 1.94
N ARG A 136 -19.09 4.00 3.20
CA ARG A 136 -20.36 4.60 3.61
C ARG A 136 -20.64 5.94 2.95
N THR A 137 -19.64 6.80 2.80
CA THR A 137 -19.82 8.13 2.18
C THR A 137 -20.30 8.05 0.73
N LYS A 138 -20.26 6.88 0.10
CA LYS A 138 -20.76 6.65 -1.27
C LYS A 138 -22.14 5.97 -1.34
N GLY A 139 -22.79 5.69 -0.21
CA GLY A 139 -24.06 4.96 -0.20
C GLY A 139 -23.93 3.51 -0.66
N ASN A 140 -22.72 2.99 -0.77
CA ASN A 140 -22.50 1.58 -1.07
C ASN A 140 -22.63 0.79 0.24
N ASP A 141 -23.68 -0.01 0.33
CA ASP A 141 -23.81 -0.98 1.41
C ASP A 141 -22.58 -1.90 1.41
N ILE A 142 -21.89 -1.94 2.52
CA ILE A 142 -20.67 -2.76 2.72
C ILE A 142 -21.00 -4.27 2.60
N GLY A 143 -22.29 -4.60 2.50
CA GLY A 143 -22.82 -5.96 2.65
C GLY A 143 -22.72 -6.88 1.45
N SER A 144 -22.53 -6.38 0.23
CA SER A 144 -22.68 -7.24 -0.94
C SER A 144 -21.47 -7.37 -1.87
N ASN A 145 -20.47 -6.50 -1.80
CA ASN A 145 -19.33 -6.55 -2.74
C ASN A 145 -17.99 -6.40 -2.01
N GLY A 146 -17.60 -7.46 -1.30
CA GLY A 146 -16.22 -7.63 -0.82
C GLY A 146 -15.17 -7.73 -1.94
N GLU A 147 -15.58 -7.56 -3.19
CA GLU A 147 -14.75 -7.68 -4.39
C GLU A 147 -13.89 -6.43 -4.69
N ALA A 148 -14.16 -5.31 -4.04
CA ALA A 148 -13.37 -4.08 -4.25
C ALA A 148 -12.09 -4.03 -3.40
N TYR A 149 -11.83 -5.01 -2.57
CA TYR A 149 -10.67 -5.10 -1.71
C TYR A 149 -9.70 -6.17 -2.22
N ALA A 150 -8.41 -5.88 -2.23
CA ALA A 150 -7.41 -6.91 -2.45
C ALA A 150 -7.47 -7.91 -1.29
N GLY A 151 -8.05 -9.09 -1.52
CA GLY A 151 -8.18 -10.14 -0.52
C GLY A 151 -9.60 -10.38 -0.01
N THR A 152 -9.79 -11.56 0.56
CA THR A 152 -11.06 -11.98 1.16
C THR A 152 -11.27 -11.35 2.54
N LYS A 153 -12.50 -11.44 3.06
CA LYS A 153 -12.79 -11.03 4.44
C LYS A 153 -11.88 -11.73 5.45
N GLU A 154 -11.64 -13.02 5.25
CA GLU A 154 -10.79 -13.85 6.11
C GLU A 154 -9.36 -13.33 6.12
N PHE A 155 -8.80 -12.96 4.95
CA PHE A 155 -7.47 -12.34 4.84
C PHE A 155 -7.37 -11.07 5.71
N TRP A 156 -8.37 -10.18 5.61
CA TRP A 156 -8.38 -8.94 6.38
C TRP A 156 -8.56 -9.17 7.87
N ASP A 157 -9.38 -10.16 8.24
CA ASP A 157 -9.61 -10.51 9.64
C ASP A 157 -8.37 -11.14 10.28
N GLU A 158 -7.63 -11.97 9.53
CA GLU A 158 -6.34 -12.49 9.98
C GLU A 158 -5.30 -11.37 10.10
N LEU A 159 -5.13 -10.57 9.06
CA LEU A 159 -4.13 -9.51 9.03
C LEU A 159 -4.31 -8.50 10.18
N SER A 160 -5.56 -8.20 10.54
CA SER A 160 -5.85 -7.23 11.60
C SER A 160 -5.54 -7.71 13.01
N LYS A 161 -5.39 -9.02 13.21
CA LYS A 161 -5.06 -9.61 14.52
C LYS A 161 -3.55 -9.64 14.78
N LEU A 162 -2.74 -9.49 13.72
CA LEU A 162 -1.29 -9.57 13.81
C LEU A 162 -0.70 -8.32 14.46
N SER A 163 0.29 -8.52 15.32
CA SER A 163 1.03 -7.44 15.95
C SER A 163 2.18 -6.95 15.06
N PRO A 164 2.25 -5.68 14.73
CA PRO A 164 3.39 -5.13 13.98
C PRO A 164 4.70 -5.14 14.78
N ASP A 165 4.66 -5.48 16.06
CA ASP A 165 5.83 -5.51 16.92
C ASP A 165 6.33 -6.95 17.21
N SER A 166 5.62 -7.98 16.75
CA SER A 166 5.99 -9.39 16.83
C SER A 166 6.64 -9.88 15.55
N ARG A 167 7.80 -10.55 15.65
CA ARG A 167 8.50 -11.14 14.50
C ARG A 167 7.66 -12.21 13.80
N ASP A 168 7.10 -13.11 14.57
CA ASP A 168 6.31 -14.23 14.06
C ASP A 168 5.06 -13.72 13.32
N ASP A 169 4.40 -12.70 13.87
CA ASP A 169 3.25 -12.06 13.24
C ASP A 169 3.63 -11.33 11.94
N LEU A 170 4.81 -10.71 11.89
CA LEU A 170 5.31 -10.08 10.67
C LEU A 170 5.65 -11.10 9.58
N GLU A 171 6.19 -12.27 9.95
CA GLU A 171 6.42 -13.38 9.02
C GLU A 171 5.10 -13.93 8.49
N GLN A 172 4.09 -14.09 9.36
CA GLN A 172 2.74 -14.49 8.96
C GLN A 172 2.11 -13.45 8.04
N ALA A 173 2.18 -12.16 8.38
CA ALA A 173 1.67 -11.08 7.52
C ALA A 173 2.31 -11.10 6.13
N GLN A 174 3.64 -11.30 6.06
CA GLN A 174 4.35 -11.42 4.80
C GLN A 174 3.84 -12.61 3.96
N GLY A 175 3.56 -13.74 4.61
CA GLY A 175 2.97 -14.92 3.96
C GLY A 175 1.57 -14.67 3.42
N LEU A 176 0.72 -14.01 4.20
CA LEU A 176 -0.64 -13.64 3.79
C LEU A 176 -0.64 -12.67 2.60
N MET A 177 0.18 -11.61 2.66
CA MET A 177 0.27 -10.62 1.58
C MET A 177 0.77 -11.23 0.27
N ARG A 178 1.70 -12.21 0.32
CA ARG A 178 2.16 -12.93 -0.88
C ARG A 178 1.06 -13.75 -1.54
N LYS A 179 0.13 -14.32 -0.77
CA LYS A 179 -1.00 -15.09 -1.31
C LYS A 179 -1.96 -14.21 -2.09
N VAL A 180 -2.23 -13.01 -1.60
CA VAL A 180 -3.15 -12.04 -2.22
C VAL A 180 -2.50 -11.33 -3.40
N SER A 181 -1.23 -11.01 -3.30
CA SER A 181 -0.47 -10.30 -4.33
C SER A 181 0.92 -10.92 -4.51
N PRO A 182 1.06 -11.98 -5.32
CA PRO A 182 2.34 -12.67 -5.51
C PRO A 182 3.46 -11.78 -6.05
N GLY A 183 3.12 -10.70 -6.77
CA GLY A 183 4.06 -9.70 -7.28
C GLY A 183 4.41 -8.59 -6.27
N TYR A 184 3.80 -8.63 -5.11
CA TYR A 184 4.02 -7.61 -4.10
C TYR A 184 5.39 -7.74 -3.43
N ARG A 185 6.04 -6.61 -3.20
CA ARG A 185 7.40 -6.55 -2.62
C ARG A 185 7.49 -7.05 -1.17
N SER A 186 6.38 -7.42 -0.55
CA SER A 186 6.39 -7.91 0.83
C SER A 186 7.46 -8.99 1.07
N GLY A 187 7.73 -9.83 0.06
CA GLY A 187 8.76 -10.86 0.12
C GLY A 187 10.20 -10.36 0.25
N CYS A 188 10.44 -9.11 -0.11
CA CYS A 188 11.76 -8.50 -0.11
C CYS A 188 11.98 -7.53 1.05
N LEU A 189 10.89 -7.08 1.67
CA LEU A 189 11.00 -6.16 2.80
C LEU A 189 11.59 -6.89 4.01
N PRO A 190 12.52 -6.28 4.75
CA PRO A 190 12.91 -6.78 6.06
C PRO A 190 11.69 -6.70 7.00
N LEU A 191 11.64 -7.58 8.00
CA LEU A 191 10.51 -7.62 8.94
C LEU A 191 10.40 -6.31 9.72
N PHE A 192 11.51 -5.86 10.28
CA PHE A 192 11.61 -4.58 10.97
C PHE A 192 12.37 -3.55 10.14
N PRO A 193 12.36 -2.27 10.53
CA PRO A 193 13.21 -1.26 9.91
C PRO A 193 14.66 -1.75 9.76
N PRO A 194 15.31 -1.53 8.62
CA PRO A 194 16.58 -2.17 8.27
C PRO A 194 17.67 -2.05 9.34
N GLY A 195 17.77 -0.91 9.99
CA GLY A 195 18.75 -0.73 11.08
C GLY A 195 18.46 -1.61 12.31
N LYS A 196 17.16 -1.77 12.67
CA LYS A 196 16.73 -2.65 13.77
C LYS A 196 16.99 -4.11 13.43
N GLU A 197 16.68 -4.51 12.20
CA GLU A 197 16.88 -5.86 11.69
C GLU A 197 18.37 -6.21 11.59
N PHE A 198 19.18 -5.28 11.08
CA PHE A 198 20.64 -5.43 11.04
C PHE A 198 21.24 -5.65 12.44
N VAL A 199 20.88 -4.80 13.42
CA VAL A 199 21.36 -4.92 14.80
C VAL A 199 20.91 -6.24 15.44
N TYR A 200 19.69 -6.69 15.16
CA TYR A 200 19.19 -7.97 15.64
C TYR A 200 20.11 -9.12 15.20
N PHE A 201 20.31 -9.28 13.88
CA PHE A 201 21.16 -10.37 13.36
C PHE A 201 22.64 -10.22 13.77
N TRP A 202 23.14 -8.99 13.86
CA TRP A 202 24.49 -8.72 14.34
C TRP A 202 24.72 -9.24 15.78
N ARG A 203 23.76 -8.99 16.66
CA ARG A 203 23.81 -9.46 18.05
C ARG A 203 23.72 -11.00 18.15
N GLN A 204 23.01 -11.64 17.24
CA GLN A 204 22.92 -13.09 17.14
C GLN A 204 24.17 -13.73 16.47
N ARG A 205 25.16 -12.92 16.08
CA ARG A 205 26.34 -13.32 15.30
C ARG A 205 26.01 -13.91 13.93
N GLU A 206 24.83 -13.63 13.39
CA GLU A 206 24.39 -14.04 12.06
C GLU A 206 24.75 -12.99 11.00
N TYR A 207 26.06 -12.72 10.86
CA TYR A 207 26.57 -11.62 10.02
C TYR A 207 26.11 -11.67 8.56
N ALA A 208 26.05 -12.87 7.98
CA ALA A 208 25.56 -13.01 6.60
C ALA A 208 24.11 -12.54 6.46
N LYS A 209 23.25 -12.81 7.45
CA LYS A 209 21.87 -12.31 7.45
C LYS A 209 21.83 -10.80 7.68
N ALA A 210 22.65 -10.26 8.58
CA ALA A 210 22.73 -8.82 8.81
C ALA A 210 23.07 -8.06 7.52
N PHE A 211 24.09 -8.47 6.79
CA PHE A 211 24.44 -7.89 5.50
C PHE A 211 23.37 -8.17 4.42
N GLY A 212 22.72 -9.34 4.47
CA GLY A 212 21.62 -9.71 3.59
C GLY A 212 20.43 -8.75 3.68
N VAL A 213 20.16 -8.14 4.86
CA VAL A 213 19.12 -7.12 5.02
C VAL A 213 19.40 -5.91 4.12
N LEU A 214 20.61 -5.40 4.13
CA LEU A 214 21.02 -4.25 3.31
C LEU A 214 21.02 -4.61 1.82
N TRP A 215 21.50 -5.81 1.49
CA TRP A 215 21.53 -6.30 0.11
C TRP A 215 20.14 -6.44 -0.49
N LYS A 216 19.18 -6.98 0.27
CA LYS A 216 17.78 -7.09 -0.17
C LYS A 216 17.17 -5.75 -0.52
N LEU A 217 17.42 -4.69 0.24
CA LEU A 217 16.91 -3.35 -0.06
C LEU A 217 17.39 -2.81 -1.40
N ILE A 218 18.62 -3.17 -1.80
CA ILE A 218 19.24 -2.70 -3.04
C ILE A 218 18.78 -3.56 -4.22
N THR A 219 18.69 -4.88 -4.02
CA THR A 219 18.46 -5.86 -5.11
C THR A 219 17.02 -6.27 -5.28
N CYS A 220 16.12 -5.91 -4.36
CA CYS A 220 14.71 -6.24 -4.46
C CYS A 220 14.06 -5.51 -5.65
N LYS A 221 13.85 -6.26 -6.71
CA LYS A 221 13.22 -5.82 -7.96
C LYS A 221 11.76 -6.26 -7.99
#